data_5f40189d9d3923689bffb216c6ce5cbb
#
_entry.id   5f40189d9d3923689bffb216c6ce5cbb
#
_cell.length_a   1.000
_cell.length_b   1.000
_cell.length_c   1.000
_cell.angle_alpha   90.00
_cell.angle_beta   90.00
_cell.angle_gamma   90.00
#
_symmetry.space_group_name_H-M   'P 1'
#
loop_
_entity.id
_entity.type
_entity.pdbx_description
1 polymer ?
#
loop_
_entity_poly.entity_id
_entity_poly.type
_entity_poly.pdbx_seq_one_letter_code
_entity_poly.pdbx_strand_id
1 'polypeptide(L)'
;MESVVLIAGLVLLGAGGVFYGRLVDIFRRIDRMITDAIDGKFAETEFSEKRLSRLESKMYRYLKKEETANRQMAAERDGVKSLISDISHQTKTPVANLLLYSQLLSEMEGMPAEAAELLEQMERQTEKLNFLIQSLVKASRLENGIITIMPKRQDVGKLLRTVGKSFEKRTNGRKLLVLEPESSMACFDWKWTVEALSNLVDNALKYTPEGGQVTLSSKNYEMFVRIDVEDTGIGIAEEELGKIFTRFYRSPNVREEKGVGIGLYLAREIVSRENGYLKVTSEPGKGSLFSMFLFKNENLSEL
;
A
#
# COMPACT_ATOMS: atom_id res chain seq x y z
N MET A 1 -19.69 76.95 -3.76
CA MET A 1 -18.74 75.88 -3.30
C MET A 1 -19.47 74.62 -2.94
N GLU A 2 -20.56 74.61 -2.22
CA GLU A 2 -21.31 73.42 -1.78
C GLU A 2 -21.79 72.52 -2.93
N SER A 3 -22.30 73.10 -4.02
CA SER A 3 -22.81 72.40 -5.18
C SER A 3 -21.70 71.60 -5.91
N VAL A 4 -20.45 72.08 -5.92
CA VAL A 4 -19.28 71.40 -6.55
C VAL A 4 -18.83 70.24 -5.71
N VAL A 5 -18.87 70.35 -4.38
CA VAL A 5 -18.53 69.29 -3.46
C VAL A 5 -19.55 68.14 -3.54
N LEU A 6 -20.84 68.52 -3.67
CA LEU A 6 -21.91 67.49 -3.79
C LEU A 6 -21.84 66.72 -5.10
N ILE A 7 -21.54 67.41 -6.22
CA ILE A 7 -21.33 66.75 -7.52
C ILE A 7 -20.07 65.83 -7.50
N ALA A 8 -18.98 66.31 -6.92
CA ALA A 8 -17.77 65.50 -6.77
C ALA A 8 -17.99 64.22 -5.91
N GLY A 9 -18.78 64.36 -4.83
CA GLY A 9 -19.18 63.21 -3.99
C GLY A 9 -20.03 62.21 -4.74
N LEU A 10 -21.00 62.64 -5.53
CA LEU A 10 -21.83 61.76 -6.38
C LEU A 10 -21.01 61.04 -7.46
N VAL A 11 -20.06 61.74 -8.09
CA VAL A 11 -19.16 61.13 -9.08
C VAL A 11 -18.25 60.09 -8.45
N LEU A 12 -17.72 60.34 -7.25
CA LEU A 12 -16.90 59.38 -6.51
C LEU A 12 -17.70 58.14 -6.08
N LEU A 13 -18.93 58.32 -5.61
CA LEU A 13 -19.83 57.23 -5.27
C LEU A 13 -20.21 56.40 -6.51
N GLY A 14 -20.49 57.02 -7.63
CA GLY A 14 -20.75 56.36 -8.91
C GLY A 14 -19.54 55.57 -9.42
N ALA A 15 -18.34 56.17 -9.37
CA ALA A 15 -17.09 55.51 -9.74
C ALA A 15 -16.77 54.34 -8.80
N GLY A 16 -17.00 54.47 -7.49
CA GLY A 16 -16.85 53.42 -6.48
C GLY A 16 -17.80 52.25 -6.74
N GLY A 17 -19.07 52.54 -7.07
CA GLY A 17 -20.07 51.53 -7.41
C GLY A 17 -19.70 50.74 -8.68
N VAL A 18 -19.23 51.42 -9.72
CA VAL A 18 -18.75 50.75 -10.96
C VAL A 18 -17.49 49.91 -10.70
N PHE A 19 -16.57 50.45 -9.88
CA PHE A 19 -15.37 49.70 -9.50
C PHE A 19 -15.71 48.44 -8.70
N TYR A 20 -16.59 48.53 -7.71
CA TYR A 20 -17.07 47.41 -6.91
C TYR A 20 -17.77 46.35 -7.76
N GLY A 21 -18.67 46.77 -8.66
CA GLY A 21 -19.33 45.85 -9.58
C GLY A 21 -18.34 45.07 -10.46
N ARG A 22 -17.32 45.76 -11.01
CA ARG A 22 -16.25 45.09 -11.76
C ARG A 22 -15.44 44.10 -10.92
N LEU A 23 -15.16 44.42 -9.67
CA LEU A 23 -14.42 43.56 -8.75
C LEU A 23 -15.21 42.27 -8.46
N VAL A 24 -16.51 42.40 -8.19
CA VAL A 24 -17.40 41.24 -7.95
C VAL A 24 -17.48 40.35 -9.19
N ASP A 25 -17.56 40.91 -10.41
CA ASP A 25 -17.60 40.14 -11.64
C ASP A 25 -16.29 39.35 -11.86
N ILE A 26 -15.15 39.92 -11.49
CA ILE A 26 -13.85 39.25 -11.55
C ILE A 26 -13.83 38.03 -10.61
N PHE A 27 -14.22 38.23 -9.35
CA PHE A 27 -14.27 37.15 -8.37
C PHE A 27 -15.20 36.02 -8.81
N ARG A 28 -16.39 36.35 -9.35
CA ARG A 28 -17.32 35.34 -9.88
C ARG A 28 -16.76 34.57 -11.06
N ARG A 29 -15.95 35.20 -11.93
CA ARG A 29 -15.29 34.51 -13.06
C ARG A 29 -14.21 33.56 -12.57
N ILE A 30 -13.36 34.02 -11.63
CA ILE A 30 -12.30 33.17 -11.04
C ILE A 30 -12.93 31.98 -10.31
N ASP A 31 -13.95 32.20 -9.52
CA ASP A 31 -14.67 31.16 -8.78
C ASP A 31 -15.26 30.10 -9.73
N ARG A 32 -15.90 30.55 -10.81
CA ARG A 32 -16.43 29.65 -11.84
C ARG A 32 -15.34 28.86 -12.54
N MET A 33 -14.21 29.49 -12.91
CA MET A 33 -13.08 28.82 -13.53
C MET A 33 -12.50 27.72 -12.62
N ILE A 34 -12.39 27.97 -11.32
CA ILE A 34 -11.91 27.00 -10.34
C ILE A 34 -12.92 25.86 -10.22
N THR A 35 -14.20 26.16 -10.12
CA THR A 35 -15.28 25.17 -10.01
C THR A 35 -15.35 24.27 -11.25
N ASP A 36 -15.31 24.86 -12.45
CA ASP A 36 -15.30 24.11 -13.72
C ASP A 36 -14.03 23.22 -13.86
N ALA A 37 -12.89 23.68 -13.31
CA ALA A 37 -11.68 22.89 -13.29
C ALA A 37 -11.77 21.68 -12.33
N ILE A 38 -12.40 21.89 -11.16
CA ILE A 38 -12.65 20.81 -10.17
C ILE A 38 -13.61 19.76 -10.76
N ASP A 39 -14.64 20.22 -11.49
CA ASP A 39 -15.66 19.36 -12.11
C ASP A 39 -15.19 18.70 -13.42
N GLY A 40 -13.98 18.99 -13.90
CA GLY A 40 -13.46 18.47 -15.17
C GLY A 40 -14.19 18.97 -16.40
N LYS A 41 -14.96 20.06 -16.30
CA LYS A 41 -15.79 20.66 -17.39
C LYS A 41 -15.16 21.92 -17.98
N PHE A 42 -13.86 22.08 -17.82
CA PHE A 42 -13.16 23.30 -18.14
C PHE A 42 -13.13 23.58 -19.65
N ALA A 43 -13.81 24.65 -20.11
CA ALA A 43 -13.88 25.07 -21.51
C ALA A 43 -13.23 26.44 -21.72
N GLU A 44 -12.66 26.65 -22.91
CA GLU A 44 -12.04 27.90 -23.34
C GLU A 44 -13.13 28.98 -23.56
N THR A 45 -13.13 29.99 -22.71
CA THR A 45 -14.00 31.19 -22.91
C THR A 45 -13.21 32.30 -23.58
N GLU A 46 -13.86 33.11 -24.43
CA GLU A 46 -13.24 34.23 -25.16
C GLU A 46 -12.59 35.24 -24.21
N PHE A 47 -11.32 35.54 -24.44
CA PHE A 47 -10.54 36.49 -23.64
C PHE A 47 -10.46 37.86 -24.32
N SER A 48 -10.72 38.94 -23.58
CA SER A 48 -10.48 40.30 -24.02
C SER A 48 -9.09 40.81 -23.61
N GLU A 49 -8.46 41.69 -24.44
CA GLU A 49 -7.03 42.11 -24.37
C GLU A 49 -6.59 42.93 -23.12
N LYS A 50 -7.34 43.01 -22.04
CA LYS A 50 -7.02 43.82 -20.85
C LYS A 50 -6.11 43.06 -19.87
N ARG A 51 -5.38 43.82 -19.00
CA ARG A 51 -4.41 43.27 -18.02
C ARG A 51 -4.97 42.10 -17.14
N LEU A 52 -6.28 42.08 -16.91
CA LEU A 52 -7.00 41.04 -16.20
C LEU A 52 -6.98 39.73 -16.99
N SER A 53 -7.14 39.80 -18.32
CA SER A 53 -7.07 38.71 -19.27
C SER A 53 -5.74 37.98 -19.23
N ARG A 54 -4.63 38.64 -18.86
CA ARG A 54 -3.31 37.95 -18.70
C ARG A 54 -3.25 37.04 -17.48
N LEU A 55 -3.92 37.43 -16.37
CA LEU A 55 -3.99 36.61 -15.18
C LEU A 55 -4.89 35.40 -15.42
N GLU A 56 -6.07 35.63 -16.01
CA GLU A 56 -7.01 34.59 -16.42
C GLU A 56 -6.32 33.59 -17.39
N SER A 57 -5.61 34.10 -18.41
CA SER A 57 -4.86 33.26 -19.36
C SER A 57 -3.69 32.45 -18.73
N LYS A 58 -3.03 33.01 -17.70
CA LYS A 58 -2.01 32.30 -16.96
C LYS A 58 -2.62 31.19 -16.10
N MET A 59 -3.72 31.48 -15.44
CA MET A 59 -4.46 30.56 -14.60
C MET A 59 -5.06 29.43 -15.46
N TYR A 60 -5.66 29.77 -16.60
CA TYR A 60 -6.12 28.78 -17.61
C TYR A 60 -5.00 27.83 -18.03
N ARG A 61 -3.85 28.38 -18.42
CA ARG A 61 -2.71 27.53 -18.84
C ARG A 61 -2.20 26.63 -17.73
N TYR A 62 -2.21 27.12 -16.48
CA TYR A 62 -1.82 26.34 -15.32
C TYR A 62 -2.80 25.18 -15.08
N LEU A 63 -4.10 25.46 -15.01
CA LEU A 63 -5.15 24.45 -14.80
C LEU A 63 -5.18 23.41 -15.93
N LYS A 64 -5.05 23.85 -17.20
CA LYS A 64 -4.98 22.94 -18.36
C LYS A 64 -3.72 22.07 -18.34
N LYS A 65 -2.59 22.59 -17.88
CA LYS A 65 -1.36 21.82 -17.70
C LYS A 65 -1.53 20.75 -16.61
N GLU A 66 -2.16 21.12 -15.49
CA GLU A 66 -2.48 20.23 -14.37
C GLU A 66 -3.44 19.11 -14.82
N GLU A 67 -4.52 19.46 -15.51
CA GLU A 67 -5.49 18.50 -16.06
C GLU A 67 -4.81 17.53 -17.05
N THR A 68 -3.96 18.05 -17.94
CA THR A 68 -3.24 17.22 -18.92
C THR A 68 -2.27 16.28 -18.20
N ALA A 69 -1.53 16.78 -17.18
CA ALA A 69 -0.63 15.96 -16.38
C ALA A 69 -1.38 14.85 -15.61
N ASN A 70 -2.52 15.17 -15.01
CA ASN A 70 -3.36 14.20 -14.31
C ASN A 70 -3.94 13.15 -15.27
N ARG A 71 -4.39 13.54 -16.47
CA ARG A 71 -4.86 12.61 -17.51
C ARG A 71 -3.72 11.69 -17.98
N GLN A 72 -2.53 12.24 -18.18
CA GLN A 72 -1.36 11.45 -18.57
C GLN A 72 -0.96 10.45 -17.48
N MET A 73 -0.91 10.87 -16.22
CA MET A 73 -0.66 9.98 -15.08
C MET A 73 -1.71 8.86 -14.98
N ALA A 74 -2.99 9.20 -15.21
CA ALA A 74 -4.06 8.19 -15.21
C ALA A 74 -3.88 7.18 -16.34
N ALA A 75 -3.55 7.62 -17.56
CA ALA A 75 -3.29 6.75 -18.70
C ALA A 75 -2.06 5.87 -18.51
N GLU A 76 -0.96 6.42 -17.98
CA GLU A 76 0.24 5.64 -17.62
C GLU A 76 -0.07 4.59 -16.55
N ARG A 77 -0.83 4.96 -15.51
CA ARG A 77 -1.28 4.04 -14.47
C ARG A 77 -2.14 2.90 -15.04
N ASP A 78 -3.06 3.21 -15.93
CA ASP A 78 -3.92 2.19 -16.57
C ASP A 78 -3.12 1.29 -17.53
N GLY A 79 -2.13 1.83 -18.24
CA GLY A 79 -1.16 1.06 -19.00
C GLY A 79 -0.36 0.08 -18.15
N VAL A 80 0.14 0.54 -17.01
CA VAL A 80 0.86 -0.32 -16.03
C VAL A 80 -0.07 -1.40 -15.47
N LYS A 81 -1.35 -1.09 -15.20
CA LYS A 81 -2.35 -2.09 -14.76
C LYS A 81 -2.53 -3.20 -15.79
N SER A 82 -2.71 -2.84 -17.06
CA SER A 82 -2.86 -3.82 -18.16
C SER A 82 -1.62 -4.68 -18.28
N LEU A 83 -0.42 -4.08 -18.31
CA LEU A 83 0.85 -4.80 -18.40
C LEU A 83 1.04 -5.82 -17.26
N ILE A 84 0.72 -5.42 -16.01
CA ILE A 84 0.80 -6.32 -14.86
C ILE A 84 -0.18 -7.48 -14.98
N SER A 85 -1.39 -7.23 -15.48
CA SER A 85 -2.38 -8.26 -15.72
C SER A 85 -1.88 -9.26 -16.77
N ASP A 86 -1.35 -8.75 -17.86
CA ASP A 86 -0.84 -9.56 -18.97
C ASP A 86 0.37 -10.41 -18.54
N ILE A 87 1.34 -9.81 -17.85
CA ILE A 87 2.48 -10.54 -17.28
C ILE A 87 1.99 -11.64 -16.32
N SER A 88 1.01 -11.34 -15.45
CA SER A 88 0.44 -12.32 -14.51
C SER A 88 -0.15 -13.53 -15.23
N HIS A 89 -0.93 -13.29 -16.28
CA HIS A 89 -1.57 -14.36 -17.05
C HIS A 89 -0.57 -15.13 -17.91
N GLN A 90 0.32 -14.43 -18.62
CA GLN A 90 1.26 -15.04 -19.54
C GLN A 90 2.41 -15.78 -18.86
N THR A 91 2.76 -15.44 -17.62
CA THR A 91 3.79 -16.16 -16.85
C THR A 91 3.23 -17.35 -16.08
N LYS A 92 1.97 -17.30 -15.65
CA LYS A 92 1.32 -18.39 -14.91
C LYS A 92 1.28 -19.68 -15.73
N THR A 93 0.96 -19.60 -17.01
CA THR A 93 0.81 -20.77 -17.89
C THR A 93 2.11 -21.55 -18.10
N PRO A 94 3.25 -20.94 -18.53
CA PRO A 94 4.49 -21.68 -18.72
C PRO A 94 5.05 -22.24 -17.41
N VAL A 95 4.88 -21.53 -16.28
CA VAL A 95 5.30 -22.03 -14.98
C VAL A 95 4.46 -23.24 -14.54
N ALA A 96 3.15 -23.19 -14.73
CA ALA A 96 2.27 -24.34 -14.45
C ALA A 96 2.62 -25.55 -15.32
N ASN A 97 2.95 -25.34 -16.61
CA ASN A 97 3.38 -26.41 -17.52
C ASN A 97 4.73 -27.02 -17.07
N LEU A 98 5.70 -26.18 -16.61
CA LEU A 98 6.98 -26.69 -16.08
C LEU A 98 6.76 -27.54 -14.85
N LEU A 99 5.89 -27.14 -13.93
CA LEU A 99 5.53 -27.94 -12.75
C LEU A 99 4.86 -29.26 -13.17
N LEU A 100 3.91 -29.21 -14.11
CA LEU A 100 3.25 -30.41 -14.63
C LEU A 100 4.23 -31.37 -15.27
N TYR A 101 5.16 -30.88 -16.11
CA TYR A 101 6.17 -31.73 -16.75
C TYR A 101 7.15 -32.33 -15.74
N SER A 102 7.54 -31.57 -14.71
CA SER A 102 8.37 -32.10 -13.63
C SER A 102 7.67 -33.24 -12.89
N GLN A 103 6.38 -33.07 -12.57
CA GLN A 103 5.58 -34.12 -11.92
C GLN A 103 5.43 -35.37 -12.79
N LEU A 104 5.11 -35.22 -14.07
CA LEU A 104 4.99 -36.32 -15.00
C LEU A 104 6.32 -37.10 -15.15
N LEU A 105 7.45 -36.37 -15.17
CA LEU A 105 8.75 -36.98 -15.24
C LEU A 105 9.08 -37.74 -13.92
N SER A 106 8.70 -37.20 -12.76
CA SER A 106 8.95 -37.83 -11.45
C SER A 106 8.18 -39.15 -11.26
N GLU A 107 7.06 -39.30 -11.98
CA GLU A 107 6.23 -40.53 -11.96
C GLU A 107 6.72 -41.61 -12.93
N MET A 108 7.77 -41.35 -13.75
CA MET A 108 8.30 -42.34 -14.70
C MET A 108 9.14 -43.40 -13.97
N GLU A 109 8.80 -44.66 -14.16
CA GLU A 109 9.58 -45.78 -13.63
C GLU A 109 10.96 -45.89 -14.31
N GLY A 110 12.00 -46.26 -13.52
CA GLY A 110 13.35 -46.49 -14.02
C GLY A 110 14.21 -45.24 -14.21
N MET A 111 13.84 -44.11 -13.62
CA MET A 111 14.65 -42.90 -13.66
C MET A 111 15.97 -43.09 -12.88
N PRO A 112 17.13 -42.70 -13.46
CA PRO A 112 18.41 -42.71 -12.74
C PRO A 112 18.34 -41.75 -11.52
N ALA A 113 18.97 -42.10 -10.42
CA ALA A 113 18.97 -41.29 -9.19
C ALA A 113 19.45 -39.85 -9.42
N GLU A 114 20.47 -39.66 -10.26
CA GLU A 114 20.98 -38.33 -10.63
C GLU A 114 19.93 -37.49 -11.36
N ALA A 115 19.13 -38.12 -12.24
CA ALA A 115 18.05 -37.43 -12.96
C ALA A 115 16.90 -37.07 -12.01
N ALA A 116 16.56 -37.91 -11.05
CA ALA A 116 15.56 -37.63 -10.03
C ALA A 116 15.96 -36.42 -9.15
N GLU A 117 17.25 -36.33 -8.75
CA GLU A 117 17.76 -35.22 -7.98
C GLU A 117 17.68 -33.87 -8.76
N LEU A 118 18.09 -33.91 -10.04
CA LEU A 118 17.97 -32.72 -10.91
C LEU A 118 16.51 -32.29 -11.10
N LEU A 119 15.62 -33.25 -11.22
CA LEU A 119 14.18 -32.98 -11.37
C LEU A 119 13.60 -32.31 -10.11
N GLU A 120 13.95 -32.84 -8.94
CA GLU A 120 13.55 -32.20 -7.66
C GLU A 120 14.12 -30.79 -7.51
N GLN A 121 15.34 -30.54 -7.99
CA GLN A 121 15.90 -29.18 -8.04
C GLN A 121 15.12 -28.28 -9.00
N MET A 122 14.75 -28.76 -10.19
CA MET A 122 13.92 -28.01 -11.15
C MET A 122 12.55 -27.67 -10.55
N GLU A 123 11.90 -28.60 -9.89
CA GLU A 123 10.60 -28.39 -9.23
C GLU A 123 10.70 -27.29 -8.18
N ARG A 124 11.69 -27.37 -7.28
CA ARG A 124 11.95 -26.34 -6.27
C ARG A 124 12.20 -24.95 -6.88
N GLN A 125 12.97 -24.88 -7.99
CA GLN A 125 13.23 -23.58 -8.65
C GLN A 125 11.98 -23.03 -9.36
N THR A 126 11.16 -23.91 -9.93
CA THR A 126 9.91 -23.52 -10.59
C THR A 126 8.87 -23.04 -9.59
N GLU A 127 8.73 -23.69 -8.45
CA GLU A 127 7.88 -23.22 -7.34
C GLU A 127 8.34 -21.88 -6.81
N LYS A 128 9.66 -21.69 -6.64
CA LYS A 128 10.22 -20.40 -6.24
C LYS A 128 9.94 -19.30 -7.23
N LEU A 129 10.07 -19.59 -8.53
CA LEU A 129 9.76 -18.64 -9.61
C LEU A 129 8.27 -18.29 -9.61
N ASN A 130 7.38 -19.25 -9.48
CA ASN A 130 5.93 -19.02 -9.38
C ASN A 130 5.58 -18.12 -8.20
N PHE A 131 6.16 -18.39 -7.03
CA PHE A 131 5.95 -17.56 -5.84
C PHE A 131 6.47 -16.12 -6.05
N LEU A 132 7.63 -15.96 -6.69
CA LEU A 132 8.21 -14.65 -7.05
C LEU A 132 7.25 -13.83 -7.92
N ILE A 133 6.78 -14.44 -9.02
CA ILE A 133 5.89 -13.78 -9.97
C ILE A 133 4.58 -13.37 -9.29
N GLN A 134 3.96 -14.28 -8.55
CA GLN A 134 2.70 -14.00 -7.85
C GLN A 134 2.86 -12.89 -6.81
N SER A 135 3.95 -12.89 -6.06
CA SER A 135 4.23 -11.87 -5.04
C SER A 135 4.50 -10.51 -5.68
N LEU A 136 5.25 -10.46 -6.80
CA LEU A 136 5.51 -9.25 -7.55
C LEU A 136 4.23 -8.66 -8.13
N VAL A 137 3.41 -9.50 -8.77
CA VAL A 137 2.11 -9.09 -9.33
C VAL A 137 1.19 -8.56 -8.23
N LYS A 138 1.12 -9.23 -7.08
CA LYS A 138 0.32 -8.80 -5.93
C LYS A 138 0.79 -7.44 -5.40
N ALA A 139 2.10 -7.26 -5.19
CA ALA A 139 2.68 -6.01 -4.75
C ALA A 139 2.40 -4.88 -5.74
N SER A 140 2.63 -5.12 -7.02
CA SER A 140 2.40 -4.14 -8.07
C SER A 140 0.91 -3.76 -8.22
N ARG A 141 -0.02 -4.71 -8.10
CA ARG A 141 -1.47 -4.42 -8.08
C ARG A 141 -1.89 -3.57 -6.88
N LEU A 142 -1.30 -3.80 -5.72
CA LEU A 142 -1.50 -2.95 -4.55
C LEU A 142 -1.00 -1.54 -4.84
N GLU A 143 0.24 -1.36 -5.24
CA GLU A 143 0.85 -0.04 -5.48
C GLU A 143 0.09 0.80 -6.50
N ASN A 144 -0.34 0.18 -7.58
CA ASN A 144 -1.09 0.87 -8.63
C ASN A 144 -2.58 1.07 -8.30
N GLY A 145 -3.02 0.70 -7.07
CA GLY A 145 -4.42 0.85 -6.66
C GLY A 145 -5.41 0.01 -7.47
N ILE A 146 -4.93 -1.07 -8.10
CA ILE A 146 -5.79 -2.06 -8.77
C ILE A 146 -6.55 -2.86 -7.70
N ILE A 147 -5.87 -3.13 -6.60
CA ILE A 147 -6.47 -3.72 -5.41
C ILE A 147 -6.96 -2.59 -4.52
N THR A 148 -8.26 -2.53 -4.31
CA THR A 148 -8.88 -1.63 -3.34
C THR A 148 -8.97 -2.36 -2.00
N ILE A 149 -8.33 -1.82 -0.98
CA ILE A 149 -8.45 -2.26 0.40
C ILE A 149 -9.67 -1.54 0.98
N MET A 150 -10.57 -2.30 1.59
CA MET A 150 -11.82 -1.79 2.18
C MET A 150 -11.86 -2.10 3.68
N PRO A 151 -11.27 -1.25 4.53
CA PRO A 151 -11.28 -1.42 5.97
C PRO A 151 -12.73 -1.44 6.49
N LYS A 152 -13.01 -2.34 7.40
CA LYS A 152 -14.28 -2.42 8.14
C LYS A 152 -13.99 -2.70 9.59
N ARG A 153 -14.84 -2.24 10.48
CA ARG A 153 -14.72 -2.50 11.91
C ARG A 153 -14.89 -4.00 12.21
N GLN A 154 -13.83 -4.65 12.68
CA GLN A 154 -13.73 -6.10 12.86
C GLN A 154 -13.01 -6.46 14.17
N ASP A 155 -13.23 -7.70 14.62
CA ASP A 155 -12.64 -8.25 15.85
C ASP A 155 -11.19 -8.70 15.63
N VAL A 156 -10.25 -8.03 16.30
CA VAL A 156 -8.82 -8.35 16.27
C VAL A 156 -8.54 -9.72 16.91
N GLY A 157 -9.26 -10.11 17.95
CA GLY A 157 -9.10 -11.42 18.56
C GLY A 157 -9.43 -12.57 17.60
N LYS A 158 -10.49 -12.41 16.81
CA LYS A 158 -10.82 -13.38 15.76
C LYS A 158 -9.71 -13.45 14.70
N LEU A 159 -9.12 -12.31 14.34
CA LEU A 159 -7.99 -12.26 13.39
C LEU A 159 -6.79 -13.07 13.92
N LEU A 160 -6.35 -12.81 15.16
CA LEU A 160 -5.22 -13.51 15.79
C LEU A 160 -5.45 -15.02 15.86
N ARG A 161 -6.64 -15.45 16.32
CA ARG A 161 -7.00 -16.88 16.36
C ARG A 161 -7.01 -17.52 14.98
N THR A 162 -7.50 -16.81 13.96
CA THR A 162 -7.53 -17.33 12.59
C THR A 162 -6.14 -17.54 12.04
N VAL A 163 -5.27 -16.54 12.19
CA VAL A 163 -3.88 -16.64 11.73
C VAL A 163 -3.13 -17.70 12.55
N GLY A 164 -3.23 -17.67 13.89
CA GLY A 164 -2.56 -18.67 14.74
C GLY A 164 -2.90 -20.11 14.34
N LYS A 165 -4.19 -20.43 14.15
CA LYS A 165 -4.63 -21.76 13.69
C LYS A 165 -4.04 -22.17 12.34
N SER A 166 -3.87 -21.23 11.42
CA SER A 166 -3.30 -21.54 10.09
C SER A 166 -1.84 -21.97 10.14
N PHE A 167 -1.14 -21.61 11.22
CA PHE A 167 0.28 -21.95 11.43
C PHE A 167 0.53 -23.09 12.41
N GLU A 168 -0.48 -23.59 13.14
CA GLU A 168 -0.32 -24.68 14.14
C GLU A 168 0.44 -25.91 13.60
N LYS A 169 0.18 -26.28 12.34
CA LYS A 169 0.84 -27.45 11.70
C LYS A 169 2.20 -27.11 11.07
N ARG A 170 2.59 -25.84 11.04
CA ARG A 170 3.78 -25.33 10.32
C ARG A 170 4.89 -24.85 11.27
N THR A 171 4.75 -25.12 12.55
CA THR A 171 5.69 -24.63 13.57
C THR A 171 7.06 -25.26 13.53
N ASN A 172 7.20 -26.48 12.94
CA ASN A 172 8.47 -27.19 12.79
C ASN A 172 9.31 -27.20 14.08
N GLY A 173 8.72 -27.68 15.20
CA GLY A 173 9.40 -27.75 16.50
C GLY A 173 9.47 -26.44 17.30
N ARG A 174 8.92 -25.35 16.81
CA ARG A 174 8.82 -24.05 17.51
C ARG A 174 7.51 -23.94 18.26
N LYS A 175 7.46 -23.09 19.30
CA LYS A 175 6.20 -22.79 20.01
C LYS A 175 5.54 -21.57 19.37
N LEU A 176 4.29 -21.71 18.93
CA LEU A 176 3.45 -20.58 18.55
C LEU A 176 2.42 -20.36 19.65
N LEU A 177 2.53 -19.22 20.34
CA LEU A 177 1.60 -18.81 21.38
C LEU A 177 0.69 -17.70 20.85
N VAL A 178 -0.62 -17.91 20.93
CA VAL A 178 -1.60 -16.86 20.70
C VAL A 178 -2.15 -16.48 22.07
N LEU A 179 -1.72 -15.33 22.58
CA LEU A 179 -2.25 -14.81 23.84
C LEU A 179 -3.67 -14.34 23.62
N GLU A 180 -4.59 -14.77 24.49
CA GLU A 180 -5.98 -14.36 24.41
C GLU A 180 -6.08 -12.84 24.45
N PRO A 181 -6.52 -12.20 23.35
CA PRO A 181 -6.62 -10.76 23.29
C PRO A 181 -7.81 -10.28 24.10
N GLU A 182 -7.66 -9.14 24.76
CA GLU A 182 -8.82 -8.37 25.18
C GLU A 182 -9.70 -8.10 23.96
N SER A 183 -11.03 -8.18 24.12
CA SER A 183 -11.98 -7.88 23.04
C SER A 183 -11.67 -6.49 22.50
N SER A 184 -11.14 -6.41 21.30
CA SER A 184 -10.73 -5.17 20.66
C SER A 184 -11.17 -5.14 19.21
N MET A 185 -11.81 -4.02 18.84
CA MET A 185 -12.29 -3.78 17.48
C MET A 185 -11.38 -2.75 16.82
N ALA A 186 -11.00 -3.02 15.58
CA ALA A 186 -10.26 -2.08 14.73
C ALA A 186 -10.82 -2.08 13.31
N CYS A 187 -10.49 -1.04 12.53
CA CYS A 187 -10.86 -0.92 11.14
C CYS A 187 -9.77 -1.51 10.25
N PHE A 188 -10.07 -2.60 9.57
CA PHE A 188 -9.14 -3.26 8.66
C PHE A 188 -9.89 -4.11 7.62
N ASP A 189 -9.22 -4.46 6.53
CA ASP A 189 -9.71 -5.41 5.53
C ASP A 189 -9.31 -6.82 5.94
N TRP A 190 -10.27 -7.67 6.24
CA TRP A 190 -10.04 -9.03 6.74
C TRP A 190 -9.04 -9.82 5.91
N LYS A 191 -9.26 -9.84 4.60
CA LYS A 191 -8.45 -10.64 3.68
C LYS A 191 -7.00 -10.16 3.65
N TRP A 192 -6.82 -8.85 3.56
CA TRP A 192 -5.50 -8.26 3.40
C TRP A 192 -4.73 -8.21 4.72
N THR A 193 -5.41 -7.95 5.84
CA THR A 193 -4.76 -7.97 7.16
C THR A 193 -4.36 -9.39 7.57
N VAL A 194 -5.18 -10.42 7.23
CA VAL A 194 -4.77 -11.83 7.39
C VAL A 194 -3.48 -12.10 6.60
N GLU A 195 -3.37 -11.64 5.36
CA GLU A 195 -2.17 -11.77 4.53
C GLU A 195 -0.96 -11.05 5.17
N ALA A 196 -1.15 -9.80 5.61
CA ALA A 196 -0.09 -9.01 6.24
C ALA A 196 0.42 -9.67 7.53
N LEU A 197 -0.49 -10.06 8.42
CA LEU A 197 -0.15 -10.73 9.67
C LEU A 197 0.50 -12.11 9.43
N SER A 198 0.01 -12.85 8.43
CA SER A 198 0.61 -14.13 8.05
C SER A 198 2.05 -13.98 7.56
N ASN A 199 2.37 -12.92 6.81
CA ASN A 199 3.75 -12.63 6.41
C ASN A 199 4.67 -12.33 7.60
N LEU A 200 4.16 -11.65 8.64
CA LEU A 200 4.92 -11.40 9.87
C LEU A 200 5.17 -12.69 10.64
N VAL A 201 4.13 -13.54 10.80
CA VAL A 201 4.23 -14.82 11.51
C VAL A 201 5.14 -15.81 10.77
N ASP A 202 5.03 -15.89 9.44
CA ASP A 202 5.90 -16.74 8.61
C ASP A 202 7.38 -16.36 8.78
N ASN A 203 7.67 -15.06 8.78
CA ASN A 203 9.02 -14.56 9.05
C ASN A 203 9.49 -14.90 10.47
N ALA A 204 8.66 -14.67 11.47
CA ALA A 204 8.97 -14.98 12.87
C ALA A 204 9.31 -16.48 13.05
N LEU A 205 8.45 -17.36 12.52
CA LEU A 205 8.68 -18.81 12.56
C LEU A 205 9.95 -19.22 11.79
N LYS A 206 10.19 -18.61 10.66
CA LYS A 206 11.33 -18.93 9.80
C LYS A 206 12.66 -18.61 10.47
N TYR A 207 12.78 -17.46 11.11
CA TYR A 207 14.02 -16.95 11.70
C TYR A 207 14.20 -17.31 13.18
N THR A 208 13.24 -18.02 13.77
CA THR A 208 13.34 -18.58 15.11
C THR A 208 13.94 -19.98 15.02
N PRO A 209 14.98 -20.35 15.81
CA PRO A 209 15.54 -21.70 15.83
C PRO A 209 14.52 -22.71 16.41
N GLU A 210 14.78 -24.00 16.22
CA GLU A 210 14.01 -25.07 16.87
C GLU A 210 14.04 -24.91 18.39
N GLY A 211 12.91 -25.15 19.04
CA GLY A 211 12.74 -24.93 20.47
C GLY A 211 12.45 -23.47 20.87
N GLY A 212 12.62 -22.52 19.94
CA GLY A 212 12.27 -21.12 20.16
C GLY A 212 10.77 -20.86 20.14
N GLN A 213 10.38 -19.62 20.38
CA GLN A 213 8.99 -19.22 20.57
C GLN A 213 8.61 -18.04 19.69
N VAL A 214 7.41 -18.08 19.15
CA VAL A 214 6.75 -16.95 18.50
C VAL A 214 5.46 -16.65 19.26
N THR A 215 5.25 -15.39 19.62
CA THR A 215 4.09 -14.93 20.40
C THR A 215 3.28 -13.95 19.58
N LEU A 216 1.98 -14.23 19.43
CA LEU A 216 1.00 -13.30 18.90
C LEU A 216 0.20 -12.71 20.06
N SER A 217 0.17 -11.39 20.14
CA SER A 217 -0.61 -10.68 21.15
C SER A 217 -1.24 -9.42 20.59
N SER A 218 -2.19 -8.84 21.32
CA SER A 218 -2.69 -7.51 21.01
C SER A 218 -2.82 -6.65 22.25
N LYS A 219 -2.66 -5.35 22.08
CA LYS A 219 -2.84 -4.35 23.12
C LYS A 219 -3.77 -3.25 22.62
N ASN A 220 -4.75 -2.95 23.46
CA ASN A 220 -5.78 -1.98 23.16
C ASN A 220 -5.36 -0.58 23.66
N TYR A 221 -5.37 0.42 22.77
CA TYR A 221 -5.13 1.83 23.08
C TYR A 221 -6.38 2.64 22.74
N GLU A 222 -6.41 3.90 23.09
CA GLU A 222 -7.58 4.76 22.86
C GLU A 222 -7.95 4.87 21.38
N MET A 223 -6.99 5.16 20.51
CA MET A 223 -7.20 5.43 19.08
C MET A 223 -6.92 4.24 18.18
N PHE A 224 -6.14 3.26 18.63
CA PHE A 224 -5.70 2.12 17.81
C PHE A 224 -5.61 0.83 18.62
N VAL A 225 -5.57 -0.29 17.93
CA VAL A 225 -5.17 -1.59 18.46
C VAL A 225 -3.81 -1.92 17.89
N ARG A 226 -2.86 -2.28 18.77
CA ARG A 226 -1.55 -2.79 18.38
C ARG A 226 -1.58 -4.30 18.40
N ILE A 227 -1.16 -4.92 17.31
CA ILE A 227 -0.93 -6.36 17.20
C ILE A 227 0.57 -6.58 17.20
N ASP A 228 1.06 -7.44 18.07
CA ASP A 228 2.46 -7.75 18.22
C ASP A 228 2.74 -9.18 17.77
N VAL A 229 3.77 -9.34 16.94
CA VAL A 229 4.39 -10.62 16.58
C VAL A 229 5.81 -10.57 17.13
N GLU A 230 6.04 -11.29 18.21
CA GLU A 230 7.33 -11.36 18.90
C GLU A 230 7.97 -12.72 18.66
N ASP A 231 9.25 -12.75 18.32
CA ASP A 231 10.03 -13.96 18.12
C ASP A 231 11.30 -13.96 18.97
N THR A 232 11.76 -15.16 19.33
CA THR A 232 13.04 -15.40 20.02
C THR A 232 14.13 -15.84 19.04
N GLY A 233 14.12 -15.26 17.84
CA GLY A 233 14.99 -15.65 16.73
C GLY A 233 16.35 -14.95 16.74
N ILE A 234 16.97 -14.96 15.56
CA ILE A 234 18.32 -14.41 15.35
C ILE A 234 18.40 -12.89 15.54
N GLY A 235 17.27 -12.19 15.55
CA GLY A 235 17.23 -10.72 15.56
C GLY A 235 17.72 -10.08 14.26
N ILE A 236 17.68 -8.74 14.24
CA ILE A 236 18.00 -7.92 13.08
C ILE A 236 18.96 -6.82 13.53
N ALA A 237 20.01 -6.58 12.77
CA ALA A 237 20.96 -5.50 13.03
C ALA A 237 20.31 -4.13 12.79
N GLU A 238 20.69 -3.11 13.57
CA GLU A 238 20.12 -1.77 13.52
C GLU A 238 20.21 -1.15 12.12
N GLU A 239 21.32 -1.36 11.42
CA GLU A 239 21.54 -0.84 10.06
C GLU A 239 20.62 -1.49 9.01
N GLU A 240 20.00 -2.60 9.35
CA GLU A 240 19.08 -3.35 8.47
C GLU A 240 17.60 -2.99 8.70
N LEU A 241 17.22 -2.45 9.87
CA LEU A 241 15.83 -2.17 10.25
C LEU A 241 15.08 -1.32 9.23
N GLY A 242 15.76 -0.32 8.64
CA GLY A 242 15.17 0.49 7.58
C GLY A 242 15.05 -0.22 6.23
N LYS A 243 15.88 -1.24 5.99
CA LYS A 243 15.99 -1.94 4.69
C LYS A 243 15.09 -3.15 4.58
N ILE A 244 14.72 -3.80 5.70
CA ILE A 244 13.93 -5.04 5.70
C ILE A 244 12.54 -4.91 5.06
N PHE A 245 12.01 -3.69 4.96
CA PHE A 245 10.77 -3.36 4.29
C PHE A 245 10.94 -2.99 2.81
N THR A 246 12.17 -3.08 2.27
CA THR A 246 12.43 -2.85 0.84
C THR A 246 12.19 -4.13 0.06
N ARG A 247 11.67 -4.02 -1.16
CA ARG A 247 11.44 -5.18 -2.04
C ARG A 247 12.74 -5.93 -2.30
N PHE A 248 12.66 -7.26 -2.27
CA PHE A 248 13.77 -8.18 -2.53
C PHE A 248 14.95 -8.05 -1.57
N TYR A 249 14.80 -7.24 -0.51
CA TYR A 249 15.85 -7.13 0.49
C TYR A 249 15.90 -8.39 1.34
N ARG A 250 17.12 -8.90 1.52
CA ARG A 250 17.44 -10.02 2.41
C ARG A 250 18.77 -9.73 3.07
N SER A 251 18.81 -9.88 4.39
CA SER A 251 20.08 -9.77 5.12
C SER A 251 21.11 -10.77 4.57
N PRO A 252 22.36 -10.33 4.40
CA PRO A 252 23.47 -11.23 4.02
C PRO A 252 23.54 -12.49 4.89
N ASN A 253 23.22 -12.37 6.17
CA ASN A 253 23.32 -13.44 7.17
C ASN A 253 22.26 -14.55 7.00
N VAL A 254 21.21 -14.31 6.20
CA VAL A 254 20.08 -15.26 6.01
C VAL A 254 19.82 -15.57 4.54
N ARG A 255 20.81 -15.40 3.66
CA ARG A 255 20.66 -15.64 2.21
C ARG A 255 20.31 -17.07 1.85
N GLU A 256 20.74 -18.05 2.65
CA GLU A 256 20.47 -19.46 2.41
C GLU A 256 19.05 -19.88 2.79
N GLU A 257 18.38 -19.11 3.65
CA GLU A 257 17.02 -19.40 4.06
C GLU A 257 16.02 -19.24 2.90
N LYS A 258 14.95 -20.05 2.85
CA LYS A 258 13.91 -19.95 1.81
C LYS A 258 13.21 -18.59 1.89
N GLY A 259 13.01 -17.92 0.75
CA GLY A 259 12.22 -16.68 0.69
C GLY A 259 12.75 -15.70 -0.35
N VAL A 260 11.92 -14.71 -0.69
CA VAL A 260 12.12 -13.80 -1.81
C VAL A 260 12.35 -12.35 -1.36
N GLY A 261 12.09 -12.04 -0.09
CA GLY A 261 12.23 -10.67 0.43
C GLY A 261 11.07 -9.73 0.02
N ILE A 262 9.85 -10.26 -0.19
CA ILE A 262 8.67 -9.45 -0.52
C ILE A 262 7.67 -9.41 0.64
N GLY A 263 7.67 -10.38 1.55
CA GLY A 263 6.65 -10.53 2.58
C GLY A 263 6.50 -9.32 3.50
N LEU A 264 7.60 -8.80 4.06
CA LEU A 264 7.60 -7.62 4.93
C LEU A 264 7.19 -6.35 4.18
N TYR A 265 7.67 -6.19 2.94
CA TYR A 265 7.25 -5.10 2.07
C TYR A 265 5.73 -5.13 1.85
N LEU A 266 5.17 -6.30 1.50
CA LEU A 266 3.73 -6.48 1.28
C LEU A 266 2.92 -6.20 2.55
N ALA A 267 3.38 -6.69 3.71
CA ALA A 267 2.75 -6.41 4.99
C ALA A 267 2.68 -4.90 5.27
N ARG A 268 3.79 -4.18 5.04
CA ARG A 268 3.85 -2.72 5.22
C ARG A 268 2.91 -1.99 4.28
N GLU A 269 2.87 -2.36 2.99
CA GLU A 269 1.98 -1.75 1.99
C GLU A 269 0.50 -1.94 2.34
N ILE A 270 0.12 -3.15 2.76
CA ILE A 270 -1.26 -3.44 3.18
C ILE A 270 -1.66 -2.56 4.35
N VAL A 271 -0.86 -2.60 5.44
CA VAL A 271 -1.17 -1.86 6.67
C VAL A 271 -1.20 -0.34 6.43
N SER A 272 -0.29 0.18 5.60
CA SER A 272 -0.28 1.60 5.21
C SER A 272 -1.54 2.02 4.47
N ARG A 273 -2.11 1.14 3.62
CA ARG A 273 -3.37 1.41 2.89
C ARG A 273 -4.61 1.27 3.76
N GLU A 274 -4.48 0.66 4.93
CA GLU A 274 -5.49 0.65 5.98
C GLU A 274 -5.36 1.86 6.93
N ASN A 275 -4.57 2.87 6.54
CA ASN A 275 -4.17 4.02 7.36
C ASN A 275 -3.39 3.64 8.62
N GLY A 276 -2.99 2.37 8.77
CA GLY A 276 -2.16 1.88 9.85
C GLY A 276 -0.66 2.04 9.59
N TYR A 277 0.17 1.51 10.48
CA TYR A 277 1.61 1.46 10.29
C TYR A 277 2.25 0.25 10.97
N LEU A 278 3.43 -0.15 10.48
CA LEU A 278 4.27 -1.19 11.09
C LEU A 278 5.48 -0.55 11.77
N LYS A 279 5.80 -1.07 12.94
CA LYS A 279 7.03 -0.77 13.67
C LYS A 279 7.78 -2.06 13.96
N VAL A 280 9.11 -2.00 13.96
CA VAL A 280 9.97 -3.12 14.33
C VAL A 280 10.94 -2.67 15.43
N THR A 281 11.15 -3.52 16.40
CA THR A 281 12.21 -3.41 17.41
C THR A 281 12.91 -4.76 17.45
N SER A 282 14.22 -4.78 17.33
CA SER A 282 14.98 -6.04 17.29
C SER A 282 16.39 -5.83 17.81
N GLU A 283 16.94 -6.90 18.36
CA GLU A 283 18.33 -6.95 18.83
C GLU A 283 18.95 -8.28 18.37
N PRO A 284 20.12 -8.24 17.72
CA PRO A 284 20.80 -9.45 17.29
C PRO A 284 20.97 -10.48 18.43
N GLY A 285 20.55 -11.73 18.18
CA GLY A 285 20.60 -12.82 19.14
C GLY A 285 19.51 -12.84 20.21
N LYS A 286 18.60 -11.84 20.24
CA LYS A 286 17.49 -11.80 21.20
C LYS A 286 16.10 -11.94 20.55
N GLY A 287 16.03 -11.76 19.23
CA GLY A 287 14.79 -11.84 18.48
C GLY A 287 14.26 -10.50 18.02
N SER A 288 13.02 -10.50 17.52
CA SER A 288 12.38 -9.33 16.94
C SER A 288 10.95 -9.18 17.43
N LEU A 289 10.50 -7.93 17.52
CA LEU A 289 9.12 -7.54 17.79
C LEU A 289 8.61 -6.70 16.63
N PHE A 290 7.67 -7.25 15.86
CA PHE A 290 6.92 -6.53 14.83
C PHE A 290 5.58 -6.10 15.40
N SER A 291 5.32 -4.80 15.42
CA SER A 291 4.09 -4.20 15.92
C SER A 291 3.29 -3.60 14.77
N MET A 292 2.07 -4.08 14.56
CA MET A 292 1.09 -3.58 13.58
C MET A 292 0.06 -2.73 14.31
N PHE A 293 -0.11 -1.49 13.89
CA PHE A 293 -1.05 -0.53 14.46
C PHE A 293 -2.23 -0.33 13.52
N LEU A 294 -3.43 -0.68 13.97
CA LEU A 294 -4.70 -0.55 13.25
C LEU A 294 -5.61 0.42 13.99
N PHE A 295 -6.16 1.40 13.29
CA PHE A 295 -7.03 2.39 13.92
C PHE A 295 -8.42 1.82 14.21
N LYS A 296 -9.07 2.33 15.26
CA LYS A 296 -10.42 1.89 15.67
C LYS A 296 -11.54 2.51 14.86
N ASN A 297 -11.30 3.70 14.30
CA ASN A 297 -12.27 4.47 13.52
C ASN A 297 -11.76 4.72 12.10
N GLU A 298 -12.67 4.74 11.13
CA GLU A 298 -12.36 4.99 9.71
C GLU A 298 -11.97 6.44 9.43
N ASN A 299 -12.46 7.39 10.21
CA ASN A 299 -12.29 8.83 9.97
C ASN A 299 -11.18 9.42 10.85
N LEU A 300 -9.94 9.34 10.38
CA LEU A 300 -8.81 10.12 10.90
C LEU A 300 -8.62 11.46 10.15
N SER A 301 -9.45 11.75 9.14
CA SER A 301 -9.39 13.00 8.37
C SER A 301 -10.11 14.18 9.03
N GLU A 302 -10.67 14.02 10.23
CA GLU A 302 -11.40 15.07 10.97
C GLU A 302 -10.71 15.46 12.29
N LEU A 303 -9.46 15.11 12.51
CA LEU A 303 -8.60 15.59 13.58
C LEU A 303 -7.44 16.39 12.96
#